data_761c6d16ea8613f8193c17567ccee7ae
#
_entry.id   761c6d16ea8613f8193c17567ccee7ae
#
_cell.length_a   1.000
_cell.length_b   1.000
_cell.length_c   1.000
_cell.angle_alpha   90.00
_cell.angle_beta   90.00
_cell.angle_gamma   90.00
#
_symmetry.space_group_name_H-M   'P 1'
#
loop_
_entity.id
_entity.type
_entity.pdbx_description
1 polymer ?
#
loop_
_entity_poly.entity_id
_entity_poly.type
_entity_poly.pdbx_seq_one_letter_code
_entity_poly.pdbx_strand_id
1 'polypeptide(L)'
;EGARELLEYFKAREIPMVIGTSTDRDCIEVGLERTGLSSYFDRIYTSTEVGKSKAEPDLFLQAMDFMASAPEETIVFEDGLYSLKTAAALGMKTVGIFDDVSHANQKELKELADLYVGEGESLVCLIEGLEG
;
A
#
# COMPACT_ATOMS: atom_id res chain seq x y z
N GLU A 1 8.84 -9.40 3.76
CA GLU A 1 8.69 -10.85 3.71
C GLU A 1 7.23 -11.24 3.56
N GLY A 2 6.94 -12.28 2.77
CA GLY A 2 5.57 -12.71 2.52
C GLY A 2 4.82 -11.89 1.48
N ALA A 3 5.49 -10.94 0.83
CA ALA A 3 4.84 -10.05 -0.15
C ALA A 3 4.29 -10.83 -1.35
N ARG A 4 5.08 -11.75 -1.90
CA ARG A 4 4.67 -12.54 -3.06
C ARG A 4 3.41 -13.36 -2.75
N GLU A 5 3.38 -13.99 -1.60
CA GLU A 5 2.25 -14.82 -1.17
C GLU A 5 0.98 -13.97 -1.03
N LEU A 6 1.10 -12.79 -0.47
CA LEU A 6 -0.02 -11.87 -0.32
C LEU A 6 -0.52 -11.38 -1.69
N LEU A 7 0.40 -11.04 -2.61
CA LEU A 7 0.04 -10.61 -3.95
C LEU A 7 -0.63 -11.73 -4.74
N GLU A 8 -0.17 -12.97 -4.60
CA GLU A 8 -0.81 -14.13 -5.23
C GLU A 8 -2.23 -14.33 -4.68
N TYR A 9 -2.43 -14.11 -3.38
CA TYR A 9 -3.74 -14.20 -2.76
C TYR A 9 -4.72 -13.21 -3.41
N PHE A 10 -4.31 -11.96 -3.62
CA PHE A 10 -5.13 -10.95 -4.26
C PHE A 10 -5.35 -11.26 -5.74
N LYS A 11 -4.31 -11.70 -6.44
CA LYS A 11 -4.40 -12.02 -7.86
C LYS A 11 -5.38 -13.17 -8.12
N ALA A 12 -5.35 -14.19 -7.27
CA ALA A 12 -6.25 -15.34 -7.39
C ALA A 12 -7.71 -14.93 -7.23
N ARG A 13 -7.97 -13.82 -6.55
CA ARG A 13 -9.32 -13.27 -6.33
C ARG A 13 -9.67 -12.15 -7.31
N GLU A 14 -8.81 -11.93 -8.31
CA GLU A 14 -9.01 -10.91 -9.35
C GLU A 14 -9.17 -9.50 -8.77
N ILE A 15 -8.47 -9.21 -7.67
CA ILE A 15 -8.50 -7.88 -7.04
C ILE A 15 -7.50 -6.97 -7.76
N PRO A 16 -7.94 -5.81 -8.27
CA PRO A 16 -7.01 -4.86 -8.90
C PRO A 16 -5.96 -4.37 -7.92
N MET A 17 -4.72 -4.26 -8.39
CA MET A 17 -3.60 -3.80 -7.56
C MET A 17 -2.82 -2.71 -8.28
N VAL A 18 -2.52 -1.64 -7.55
CA VAL A 18 -1.69 -0.55 -8.07
C VAL A 18 -0.66 -0.15 -7.02
N ILE A 19 0.41 0.50 -7.45
CA ILE A 19 1.42 1.06 -6.58
C ILE A 19 1.28 2.57 -6.55
N GLY A 20 1.29 3.14 -5.34
CA GLY A 20 1.41 4.58 -5.15
C GLY A 20 2.69 4.84 -4.36
N THR A 21 3.59 5.62 -4.89
CA THR A 21 4.92 5.78 -4.30
C THR A 21 5.47 7.20 -4.48
N SER A 22 6.35 7.60 -3.55
CA SER A 22 7.14 8.84 -3.68
C SER A 22 8.45 8.59 -4.42
N THR A 23 8.79 7.33 -4.69
CA THR A 23 10.00 6.95 -5.43
C THR A 23 9.78 7.15 -6.93
N ASP A 24 10.82 7.59 -7.63
CA ASP A 24 10.71 7.79 -9.08
C ASP A 24 10.41 6.50 -9.82
N ARG A 25 9.66 6.62 -10.91
CA ARG A 25 9.19 5.48 -11.70
C ARG A 25 10.32 4.54 -12.11
N ASP A 26 11.42 5.08 -12.62
CA ASP A 26 12.55 4.26 -13.09
C ASP A 26 13.08 3.33 -12.00
N CYS A 27 13.20 3.84 -10.78
CA CYS A 27 13.69 3.06 -9.65
C CYS A 27 12.70 1.97 -9.24
N ILE A 28 11.41 2.28 -9.26
CA ILE A 28 10.35 1.33 -8.91
C ILE A 28 10.28 0.22 -9.95
N GLU A 29 10.34 0.54 -11.23
CA GLU A 29 10.27 -0.46 -12.30
C GLU A 29 11.44 -1.44 -12.24
N VAL A 30 12.65 -0.93 -12.00
CA VAL A 30 13.85 -1.77 -11.85
C VAL A 30 13.69 -2.72 -10.64
N GLY A 31 13.22 -2.19 -9.51
CA GLY A 31 13.01 -2.98 -8.31
C GLY A 31 11.98 -4.08 -8.49
N LEU A 32 10.87 -3.77 -9.17
CA LEU A 32 9.81 -4.73 -9.43
C LEU A 32 10.25 -5.83 -10.38
N GLU A 33 11.00 -5.48 -11.43
CA GLU A 33 11.55 -6.47 -12.36
C GLU A 33 12.54 -7.40 -11.65
N ARG A 34 13.42 -6.83 -10.82
CA ARG A 34 14.42 -7.60 -10.08
C ARG A 34 13.78 -8.60 -9.11
N THR A 35 12.68 -8.23 -8.49
CA THR A 35 11.98 -9.09 -7.54
C THR A 35 10.94 -10.00 -8.22
N GLY A 36 10.63 -9.75 -9.50
CA GLY A 36 9.62 -10.50 -10.23
C GLY A 36 8.19 -10.14 -9.85
N LEU A 37 7.97 -8.95 -9.28
CA LEU A 37 6.66 -8.53 -8.80
C LEU A 37 5.89 -7.62 -9.75
N SER A 38 6.52 -7.18 -10.86
CA SER A 38 5.90 -6.19 -11.76
C SER A 38 4.56 -6.64 -12.34
N SER A 39 4.41 -7.93 -12.61
CA SER A 39 3.18 -8.46 -13.24
C SER A 39 1.96 -8.45 -12.32
N TYR A 40 2.15 -8.23 -11.02
CA TYR A 40 1.02 -8.18 -10.08
C TYR A 40 0.28 -6.85 -10.10
N PHE A 41 0.94 -5.79 -10.59
CA PHE A 41 0.38 -4.44 -10.50
C PHE A 41 -0.12 -3.95 -11.85
N ASP A 42 -1.34 -3.43 -11.85
CA ASP A 42 -1.99 -2.94 -13.06
C ASP A 42 -1.49 -1.55 -13.46
N ARG A 43 -1.03 -0.77 -12.47
CA ARG A 43 -0.55 0.58 -12.72
C ARG A 43 0.34 1.08 -11.57
N ILE A 44 1.21 2.04 -11.87
CA ILE A 44 2.06 2.70 -10.89
C ILE A 44 1.77 4.20 -10.92
N TYR A 45 1.51 4.77 -9.74
CA TYR A 45 1.35 6.21 -9.56
C TYR A 45 2.53 6.72 -8.75
N THR A 46 3.21 7.76 -9.22
CA THR A 46 4.29 8.38 -8.47
C THR A 46 3.87 9.78 -8.05
N SER A 47 4.38 10.24 -6.91
CA SER A 47 4.07 11.59 -6.43
C SER A 47 4.54 12.65 -7.43
N THR A 48 5.67 12.44 -8.08
CA THR A 48 6.19 13.35 -9.10
C THR A 48 5.23 13.49 -10.28
N GLU A 49 4.71 12.37 -10.79
CA GLU A 49 3.80 12.37 -11.94
C GLU A 49 2.43 12.93 -11.61
N VAL A 50 1.94 12.66 -10.40
CA VAL A 50 0.67 13.19 -9.93
C VAL A 50 0.79 14.68 -9.60
N GLY A 51 1.99 15.14 -9.22
CA GLY A 51 2.24 16.52 -8.87
C GLY A 51 1.91 16.86 -7.41
N LYS A 52 1.59 15.86 -6.61
CA LYS A 52 1.25 16.01 -5.19
C LYS A 52 1.87 14.88 -4.38
N SER A 53 2.25 15.17 -3.13
CA SER A 53 2.74 14.13 -2.23
C SER A 53 1.57 13.27 -1.72
N LYS A 54 1.88 12.14 -1.08
CA LYS A 54 0.87 11.28 -0.49
C LYS A 54 0.26 11.86 0.80
N ALA A 55 0.71 13.01 1.24
CA ALA A 55 0.05 13.77 2.30
C ALA A 55 -1.23 14.43 1.76
N GLU A 56 -1.34 14.57 0.43
CA GLU A 56 -2.52 15.07 -0.25
C GLU A 56 -3.32 13.89 -0.81
N PRO A 57 -4.64 14.01 -0.99
CA PRO A 57 -5.48 12.88 -1.42
C PRO A 57 -5.39 12.52 -2.90
N ASP A 58 -4.78 13.37 -3.74
CA ASP A 58 -4.82 13.26 -5.19
C ASP A 58 -4.39 11.88 -5.73
N LEU A 59 -3.27 11.35 -5.24
CA LEU A 59 -2.77 10.06 -5.70
C LEU A 59 -3.76 8.94 -5.39
N PHE A 60 -4.29 8.92 -4.17
CA PHE A 60 -5.25 7.91 -3.74
C PHE A 60 -6.55 7.99 -4.54
N LEU A 61 -7.03 9.22 -4.81
CA LEU A 61 -8.25 9.41 -5.59
C LEU A 61 -8.08 8.91 -7.03
N GLN A 62 -6.93 9.20 -7.65
CA GLN A 62 -6.65 8.71 -9.00
C GLN A 62 -6.56 7.18 -9.04
N ALA A 63 -5.92 6.58 -8.03
CA ALA A 63 -5.79 5.13 -7.95
C ALA A 63 -7.16 4.46 -7.82
N MET A 64 -8.02 4.98 -6.94
CA MET A 64 -9.37 4.43 -6.78
C MET A 64 -10.22 4.59 -8.03
N ASP A 65 -10.09 5.72 -8.72
CA ASP A 65 -10.80 5.95 -9.98
C ASP A 65 -10.37 4.92 -11.03
N PHE A 66 -9.08 4.68 -11.16
CA PHE A 66 -8.56 3.67 -12.09
C PHE A 66 -9.09 2.27 -11.77
N MET A 67 -9.11 1.91 -10.49
CA MET A 67 -9.59 0.58 -10.05
C MET A 67 -11.11 0.48 -9.98
N ALA A 68 -11.82 1.58 -10.17
CA ALA A 68 -13.28 1.67 -10.04
C ALA A 68 -13.74 1.15 -8.67
N SER A 69 -13.02 1.53 -7.60
CA SER A 69 -13.35 1.09 -6.24
C SER A 69 -13.67 2.27 -5.34
N ALA A 70 -14.59 2.05 -4.39
CA ALA A 70 -14.93 3.03 -3.36
C ALA A 70 -13.91 2.97 -2.22
N PRO A 71 -13.75 4.04 -1.43
CA PRO A 71 -12.80 4.02 -0.31
C PRO A 71 -12.99 2.83 0.64
N GLU A 72 -14.21 2.52 1.01
CA GLU A 72 -14.52 1.40 1.92
C GLU A 72 -14.22 0.03 1.32
N GLU A 73 -13.99 -0.04 0.01
CA GLU A 73 -13.63 -1.27 -0.69
C GLU A 73 -12.14 -1.35 -1.01
N THR A 74 -11.37 -0.33 -0.62
CA THR A 74 -9.97 -0.20 -0.99
C THR A 74 -9.07 -0.34 0.25
N ILE A 75 -8.00 -1.13 0.12
CA ILE A 75 -7.04 -1.35 1.19
C ILE A 75 -5.70 -0.73 0.80
N VAL A 76 -5.13 0.05 1.69
CA VAL A 76 -3.82 0.69 1.50
C VAL A 76 -2.81 0.05 2.45
N PHE A 77 -1.70 -0.40 1.89
CA PHE A 77 -0.55 -0.91 2.64
C PHE A 77 0.50 0.19 2.65
N GLU A 78 0.87 0.69 3.82
CA GLU A 78 1.74 1.86 3.91
C GLU A 78 2.63 1.81 5.14
N ASP A 79 3.88 2.26 5.00
CA ASP A 79 4.83 2.38 6.09
C ASP A 79 4.97 3.83 6.59
N GLY A 80 4.45 4.80 5.86
CA GLY A 80 4.54 6.22 6.19
C GLY A 80 3.29 6.72 6.91
N LEU A 81 3.51 7.38 8.05
CA LEU A 81 2.41 7.88 8.88
C LEU A 81 1.50 8.87 8.14
N TYR A 82 2.09 9.84 7.45
CA TYR A 82 1.31 10.89 6.78
C TYR A 82 0.47 10.34 5.63
N SER A 83 1.03 9.39 4.87
CA SER A 83 0.28 8.74 3.79
C SER A 83 -0.90 7.94 4.36
N LEU A 84 -0.66 7.24 5.46
CA LEU A 84 -1.71 6.44 6.09
C LEU A 84 -2.81 7.32 6.66
N LYS A 85 -2.46 8.48 7.23
CA LYS A 85 -3.45 9.46 7.70
C LYS A 85 -4.33 9.94 6.57
N THR A 86 -3.74 10.23 5.41
CA THR A 86 -4.49 10.67 4.23
C THR A 86 -5.48 9.60 3.78
N ALA A 87 -5.02 8.35 3.68
CA ALA A 87 -5.86 7.23 3.28
C ALA A 87 -7.01 7.01 4.29
N ALA A 88 -6.70 7.06 5.58
CA ALA A 88 -7.72 6.89 6.63
C ALA A 88 -8.77 8.00 6.57
N ALA A 89 -8.35 9.24 6.33
CA ALA A 89 -9.26 10.38 6.22
C ALA A 89 -10.22 10.23 5.02
N LEU A 90 -9.80 9.50 3.97
CA LEU A 90 -10.65 9.23 2.81
C LEU A 90 -11.62 8.07 3.05
N GLY A 91 -11.51 7.38 4.18
CA GLY A 91 -12.38 6.24 4.50
C GLY A 91 -11.87 4.90 3.98
N MET A 92 -10.62 4.85 3.53
CA MET A 92 -10.00 3.61 3.06
C MET A 92 -9.60 2.73 4.23
N LYS A 93 -9.57 1.42 4.00
CA LYS A 93 -9.02 0.48 4.99
C LYS A 93 -7.51 0.57 4.95
N THR A 94 -6.87 0.52 6.11
CA THR A 94 -5.44 0.76 6.21
C THR A 94 -4.70 -0.39 6.87
N VAL A 95 -3.52 -0.71 6.31
CA VAL A 95 -2.60 -1.68 6.88
C VAL A 95 -1.25 -0.98 7.06
N GLY A 96 -0.85 -0.81 8.31
CA GLY A 96 0.46 -0.24 8.63
C GLY A 96 1.53 -1.30 8.60
N ILE A 97 2.68 -0.98 8.00
CA ILE A 97 3.80 -1.91 7.87
C ILE A 97 5.02 -1.29 8.54
N PHE A 98 5.70 -2.08 9.38
CA PHE A 98 6.92 -1.65 10.03
C PHE A 98 8.01 -1.34 9.00
N ASP A 99 8.71 -0.23 9.22
CA ASP A 99 9.85 0.18 8.42
C ASP A 99 10.87 0.88 9.33
N ASP A 100 12.13 0.49 9.24
CA ASP A 100 13.21 1.06 10.07
C ASP A 100 13.33 2.58 9.91
N VAL A 101 13.11 3.10 8.72
CA VAL A 101 13.18 4.53 8.43
C VAL A 101 12.10 5.31 9.17
N SER A 102 10.94 4.70 9.35
CA SER A 102 9.78 5.32 10.03
C SER A 102 9.69 4.92 11.50
N HIS A 103 10.76 4.39 12.09
CA HIS A 103 10.76 3.85 13.44
C HIS A 103 10.14 4.79 14.49
N ALA A 104 10.41 6.08 14.41
CA ALA A 104 9.90 7.06 15.38
C ALA A 104 8.37 7.19 15.37
N ASN A 105 7.71 6.80 14.28
CA ASN A 105 6.27 6.96 14.10
C ASN A 105 5.50 5.64 14.27
N GLN A 106 6.15 4.56 14.66
CA GLN A 106 5.52 3.24 14.69
C GLN A 106 4.34 3.14 15.65
N LYS A 107 4.42 3.80 16.81
CA LYS A 107 3.32 3.80 17.78
C LYS A 107 2.05 4.43 17.20
N GLU A 108 2.20 5.58 16.55
CA GLU A 108 1.07 6.28 15.93
C GLU A 108 0.52 5.50 14.75
N LEU A 109 1.42 4.92 13.95
CA LEU A 109 1.03 4.11 12.80
C LEU A 109 0.20 2.91 13.23
N LYS A 110 0.64 2.21 14.28
CA LYS A 110 -0.05 1.05 14.83
C LYS A 110 -1.44 1.41 15.36
N GLU A 111 -1.56 2.55 16.04
CA GLU A 111 -2.83 3.00 16.59
C GLU A 111 -3.82 3.42 15.49
N LEU A 112 -3.31 4.04 14.42
CA LEU A 112 -4.14 4.56 13.34
C LEU A 112 -4.61 3.46 12.37
N ALA A 113 -3.76 2.49 12.07
CA ALA A 113 -4.05 1.47 11.07
C ALA A 113 -5.11 0.47 11.55
N ASP A 114 -5.92 0.00 10.61
CA ASP A 114 -6.90 -1.06 10.90
C ASP A 114 -6.19 -2.38 11.20
N LEU A 115 -5.09 -2.64 10.48
CA LEU A 115 -4.21 -3.80 10.71
C LEU A 115 -2.77 -3.30 10.73
N TYR A 116 -1.89 -4.01 11.41
CA TYR A 116 -0.49 -3.62 11.50
C TYR A 116 0.44 -4.83 11.43
N VAL A 117 1.46 -4.73 10.58
CA VAL A 117 2.51 -5.75 10.47
C VAL A 117 3.77 -5.19 11.12
N GLY A 118 4.17 -5.76 12.25
CA GLY A 118 5.31 -5.27 13.02
C GLY A 118 6.65 -5.80 12.54
N GLU A 119 7.69 -5.40 13.27
CA GLU A 119 9.05 -5.83 12.98
C GLU A 119 9.16 -7.35 13.04
N GLY A 120 9.74 -7.94 11.98
CA GLY A 120 9.95 -9.38 11.92
C GLY A 120 8.71 -10.20 11.57
N GLU A 121 7.54 -9.58 11.46
CA GLU A 121 6.34 -10.29 11.07
C GLU A 121 6.24 -10.42 9.55
N SER A 122 5.66 -11.53 9.08
CA SER A 122 5.47 -11.76 7.66
C SER A 122 4.12 -11.19 7.20
N LEU A 123 4.07 -10.70 5.97
CA LEU A 123 2.82 -10.21 5.35
C LEU A 123 1.79 -11.33 5.18
N VAL A 124 2.22 -12.59 5.24
CA VAL A 124 1.31 -13.74 5.16
C VAL A 124 0.27 -13.72 6.28
N CYS A 125 0.59 -13.16 7.44
CA CYS A 125 -0.36 -13.07 8.55
C CYS A 125 -1.59 -12.23 8.20
N LEU A 126 -1.48 -11.33 7.22
CA LEU A 126 -2.61 -10.52 6.78
C LEU A 126 -3.68 -11.32 6.07
N ILE A 127 -3.31 -12.45 5.46
CA ILE A 127 -4.27 -13.31 4.75
C ILE A 127 -5.34 -13.79 5.73
N GLU A 128 -4.93 -14.24 6.90
CA GLU A 128 -5.85 -14.68 7.95
C GLU A 128 -6.74 -13.54 8.43
N GLY A 129 -6.17 -12.36 8.63
CA GLY A 129 -6.91 -11.17 9.04
C GLY A 129 -7.94 -10.73 8.01
N LEU A 130 -7.63 -10.88 6.72
CA LEU A 130 -8.53 -10.50 5.64
C LEU A 130 -9.65 -11.50 5.43
N GLU A 131 -9.41 -12.78 5.71
CA GLU A 131 -10.42 -13.83 5.60
C GLU A 131 -11.37 -13.86 6.81
N GLY A 132 -10.87 -13.39 7.94
CA GLY A 132 -11.66 -13.29 9.16
C GLY A 132 -12.52 -12.05 9.17
#